data_81429353511523b034b75c7be09aa54b
#
_entry.id   81429353511523b034b75c7be09aa54b
#
_cell.length_a   1.000
_cell.length_b   1.000
_cell.length_c   1.000
_cell.angle_alpha   90.00
_cell.angle_beta   90.00
_cell.angle_gamma   90.00
#
_symmetry.space_group_name_H-M   'P 1'
#
loop_
_entity.id
_entity.type
_entity.pdbx_description
1 polymer ?
#
loop_
_entity_poly.entity_id
_entity_poly.type
_entity_poly.pdbx_seq_one_letter_code
_entity_poly.pdbx_strand_id
1 'polypeptide(L)'
;EMRADTILRKLEAMDAFRHKPNYSNGAGECVSLATLYAAALFIVARIPLQDIYLMATPLHSQNFVNVNEGILTNNRRLVTKKMWFNGTPLSAQARRALENERVTIVAHATGVLHTMYEEATLPRAEAEQFGARLGRFLCTSLTDELLGNFLRHTSDIQKCFQMRWEQHGQDDYVPMDRVFAYEHGSPYRVTDNTRAKLMDEVDGEEFSDRRLPSRIVFNDLEAFVKEHSIDIARDEDVRRLKEQFASDCLNAEIAIESLVRFCRTCPQLPALEGKRFVEGQEPLGLDAEMSRDELQERLESIRARNIMADMAFYAWRDLSRTAPEPFLVAAVQRCPVSVEATQA
;
A
#
# COMPACT_ATOMS: atom_id res chain seq x y z
N GLU A 1 -25.60 -5.28 4.83
CA GLU A 1 -25.75 -5.59 6.28
C GLU A 1 -24.45 -6.22 6.78
N MET A 2 -23.64 -5.47 7.51
CA MET A 2 -22.57 -6.07 8.31
C MET A 2 -23.25 -6.88 9.43
N ARG A 3 -23.00 -8.17 9.46
CA ARG A 3 -23.60 -9.05 10.48
C ARG A 3 -23.14 -8.63 11.87
N ALA A 4 -24.04 -8.72 12.86
CA ALA A 4 -23.73 -8.38 14.26
C ALA A 4 -22.51 -9.13 14.81
N ASP A 5 -22.29 -10.35 14.38
CA ASP A 5 -21.11 -11.17 14.71
C ASP A 5 -19.79 -10.56 14.24
N THR A 6 -19.79 -9.81 13.12
CA THR A 6 -18.59 -9.11 12.63
C THR A 6 -18.24 -7.93 13.53
N ILE A 7 -19.27 -7.24 14.06
CA ILE A 7 -19.07 -6.13 14.99
C ILE A 7 -18.57 -6.65 16.34
N LEU A 8 -19.16 -7.75 16.86
CA LEU A 8 -18.71 -8.38 18.10
C LEU A 8 -17.25 -8.85 18.02
N ARG A 9 -16.87 -9.53 16.93
CA ARG A 9 -15.47 -9.95 16.72
C ARG A 9 -14.51 -8.76 16.62
N LYS A 10 -14.92 -7.63 16.06
CA LYS A 10 -14.11 -6.41 16.03
C LYS A 10 -13.92 -5.82 17.42
N LEU A 11 -14.94 -5.84 18.26
CA LEU A 11 -14.85 -5.39 19.64
C LEU A 11 -13.93 -6.31 20.47
N GLU A 12 -14.02 -7.62 20.29
CA GLU A 12 -13.13 -8.59 20.93
C GLU A 12 -11.67 -8.42 20.47
N ALA A 13 -11.45 -8.16 19.18
CA ALA A 13 -10.13 -7.88 18.63
C ALA A 13 -9.53 -6.58 19.20
N MET A 14 -10.36 -5.56 19.45
CA MET A 14 -9.92 -4.33 20.13
C MET A 14 -9.55 -4.60 21.60
N ASP A 15 -10.24 -5.51 22.28
CA ASP A 15 -9.90 -5.92 23.64
C ASP A 15 -8.54 -6.63 23.72
N ALA A 16 -8.09 -7.28 22.67
CA ALA A 16 -6.79 -7.94 22.61
C ALA A 16 -5.59 -6.96 22.72
N PHE A 17 -5.81 -5.66 22.44
CA PHE A 17 -4.77 -4.63 22.60
C PHE A 17 -4.71 -4.00 23.97
N ARG A 18 -5.68 -4.29 24.85
CA ARG A 18 -5.64 -3.76 26.18
C ARG A 18 -4.47 -4.35 26.95
N HIS A 19 -3.70 -3.46 27.57
CA HIS A 19 -2.73 -3.89 28.55
C HIS A 19 -3.45 -4.65 29.68
N LYS A 20 -3.21 -5.94 29.77
CA LYS A 20 -3.65 -6.78 30.87
C LYS A 20 -2.43 -7.18 31.69
N PRO A 21 -2.43 -7.05 33.01
CA PRO A 21 -1.38 -7.62 33.84
C PRO A 21 -1.20 -9.10 33.49
N ASN A 22 0.04 -9.52 33.32
CA ASN A 22 0.44 -10.90 32.94
C ASN A 22 0.13 -11.33 31.50
N TYR A 23 -0.23 -10.39 30.59
CA TYR A 23 -0.38 -10.72 29.17
C TYR A 23 0.88 -10.33 28.41
N SER A 24 1.68 -11.34 28.06
CA SER A 24 2.99 -11.15 27.39
C SER A 24 2.91 -11.12 25.87
N ASN A 25 1.83 -11.63 25.28
CA ASN A 25 1.65 -11.73 23.84
C ASN A 25 0.56 -10.78 23.35
N GLY A 26 0.97 -9.71 22.67
CA GLY A 26 0.01 -8.86 21.95
C GLY A 26 -0.66 -9.65 20.83
N ALA A 27 -1.96 -9.83 20.92
CA ALA A 27 -2.78 -10.36 19.85
C ALA A 27 -3.57 -9.22 19.22
N GLY A 28 -3.80 -9.27 17.92
CA GLY A 28 -4.60 -8.27 17.24
C GLY A 28 -4.82 -8.65 15.78
N GLU A 29 -6.00 -8.32 15.30
CA GLU A 29 -6.38 -8.47 13.90
C GLU A 29 -6.08 -7.18 13.12
N CYS A 30 -6.22 -7.23 11.81
CA CYS A 30 -5.93 -6.12 10.93
C CYS A 30 -6.70 -4.83 11.31
N VAL A 31 -7.96 -4.94 11.73
CA VAL A 31 -8.77 -3.79 12.15
C VAL A 31 -8.19 -3.11 13.38
N SER A 32 -7.94 -3.89 14.44
CA SER A 32 -7.40 -3.35 15.68
C SER A 32 -5.99 -2.81 15.52
N LEU A 33 -5.15 -3.46 14.68
CA LEU A 33 -3.82 -2.97 14.37
C LEU A 33 -3.86 -1.66 13.56
N ALA A 34 -4.72 -1.56 12.56
CA ALA A 34 -4.89 -0.32 11.80
C ALA A 34 -5.35 0.83 12.71
N THR A 35 -6.27 0.55 13.61
CA THR A 35 -6.75 1.48 14.63
C THR A 35 -5.64 1.95 15.57
N LEU A 36 -4.85 1.01 16.09
CA LEU A 36 -3.72 1.32 16.97
C LEU A 36 -2.67 2.17 16.25
N TYR A 37 -2.33 1.82 15.01
CA TYR A 37 -1.39 2.60 14.20
C TYR A 37 -1.92 4.01 13.94
N ALA A 38 -3.19 4.18 13.58
CA ALA A 38 -3.76 5.50 13.37
C ALA A 38 -3.65 6.36 14.64
N ALA A 39 -3.98 5.80 15.81
CA ALA A 39 -3.83 6.49 17.08
C ALA A 39 -2.37 6.82 17.40
N ALA A 40 -1.44 5.90 17.22
CA ALA A 40 -0.01 6.12 17.46
C ALA A 40 0.59 7.16 16.50
N LEU A 41 0.23 7.12 15.23
CA LEU A 41 0.69 8.08 14.22
C LEU A 41 0.19 9.49 14.55
N PHE A 42 -1.06 9.63 14.98
CA PHE A 42 -1.61 10.92 15.39
C PHE A 42 -1.02 11.42 16.72
N ILE A 43 -1.09 10.62 17.78
CA ILE A 43 -0.75 11.03 19.15
C ILE A 43 0.77 11.14 19.33
N VAL A 44 1.52 10.14 18.90
CA VAL A 44 2.96 10.03 19.16
C VAL A 44 3.77 10.69 18.05
N ALA A 45 3.50 10.31 16.79
CA ALA A 45 4.23 10.85 15.65
C ALA A 45 3.72 12.24 15.22
N ARG A 46 2.60 12.70 15.76
CA ARG A 46 2.00 14.02 15.50
C ARG A 46 1.64 14.26 14.03
N ILE A 47 1.32 13.19 13.33
CA ILE A 47 0.82 13.30 11.96
C ILE A 47 -0.61 13.83 12.01
N PRO A 48 -0.96 14.87 11.26
CA PRO A 48 -2.32 15.42 11.24
C PRO A 48 -3.34 14.35 10.81
N LEU A 49 -4.53 14.37 11.42
CA LEU A 49 -5.59 13.38 11.11
C LEU A 49 -6.01 13.41 9.64
N GLN A 50 -6.00 14.57 9.00
CA GLN A 50 -6.31 14.72 7.57
C GLN A 50 -5.32 14.00 6.67
N ASP A 51 -4.18 13.58 7.17
CA ASP A 51 -3.18 12.81 6.44
C ASP A 51 -3.23 11.30 6.76
N ILE A 52 -4.12 10.88 7.66
CA ILE A 52 -4.30 9.49 8.06
C ILE A 52 -5.66 8.99 7.59
N TYR A 53 -5.64 8.05 6.64
CA TYR A 53 -6.84 7.37 6.15
C TYR A 53 -6.87 5.95 6.68
N LEU A 54 -7.93 5.60 7.42
CA LEU A 54 -8.24 4.20 7.73
C LEU A 54 -9.05 3.66 6.55
N MET A 55 -8.58 2.61 5.92
CA MET A 55 -9.29 2.00 4.80
C MET A 55 -9.47 0.51 5.02
N ALA A 56 -10.60 -0.01 4.54
CA ALA A 56 -10.91 -1.42 4.60
C ALA A 56 -11.27 -1.96 3.22
N THR A 57 -10.82 -3.17 2.97
CA THR A 57 -11.29 -4.05 1.91
C THR A 57 -12.14 -5.16 2.54
N PRO A 58 -12.82 -6.02 1.77
CA PRO A 58 -13.63 -7.10 2.33
C PRO A 58 -12.92 -7.97 3.38
N LEU A 59 -11.64 -8.25 3.19
CA LEU A 59 -10.88 -9.16 4.05
C LEU A 59 -9.73 -8.49 4.82
N HIS A 60 -9.50 -7.18 4.66
CA HIS A 60 -8.37 -6.51 5.30
C HIS A 60 -8.67 -5.07 5.68
N SER A 61 -7.99 -4.59 6.74
CA SER A 61 -8.01 -3.18 7.14
C SER A 61 -6.58 -2.68 7.34
N GLN A 62 -6.32 -1.47 6.89
CA GLN A 62 -5.01 -0.84 6.95
C GLN A 62 -5.14 0.68 6.90
N ASN A 63 -4.07 1.40 7.21
CA ASN A 63 -4.04 2.84 7.04
C ASN A 63 -3.23 3.19 5.79
N PHE A 64 -3.67 4.22 5.10
CA PHE A 64 -2.84 4.99 4.21
C PHE A 64 -2.50 6.32 4.89
N VAL A 65 -1.22 6.66 4.95
CA VAL A 65 -0.72 7.88 5.58
C VAL A 65 -0.06 8.74 4.52
N ASN A 66 -0.59 9.93 4.32
CA ASN A 66 -0.13 10.85 3.28
C ASN A 66 1.05 11.70 3.79
N VAL A 67 2.19 11.05 4.02
CA VAL A 67 3.46 11.71 4.35
C VAL A 67 4.51 11.28 3.34
N ASN A 68 5.33 12.23 2.88
CA ASN A 68 6.30 11.99 1.81
C ASN A 68 5.64 11.36 0.56
N GLU A 69 6.11 10.19 0.12
CA GLU A 69 5.53 9.42 -1.00
C GLU A 69 4.35 8.52 -0.59
N GLY A 70 3.96 8.55 0.67
CA GLY A 70 2.94 7.69 1.26
C GLY A 70 3.52 6.54 2.07
N ILE A 71 2.74 6.10 3.04
CA ILE A 71 3.03 4.91 3.86
C ILE A 71 1.74 4.12 4.02
N LEU A 72 1.82 2.80 3.88
CA LEU A 72 0.74 1.89 4.27
C LEU A 72 1.09 1.14 5.55
N THR A 73 0.11 0.94 6.40
CA THR A 73 0.25 -0.05 7.47
C THR A 73 -0.22 -1.41 6.95
N ASN A 74 0.46 -2.47 7.32
CA ASN A 74 0.01 -3.83 7.03
C ASN A 74 0.27 -4.72 8.24
N ASN A 75 -0.78 -4.96 9.02
CA ASN A 75 -0.68 -5.64 10.30
C ASN A 75 0.38 -4.94 11.19
N ARG A 76 1.50 -5.60 11.48
CA ARG A 76 2.55 -5.09 12.37
C ARG A 76 3.66 -4.32 11.64
N ARG A 77 3.42 -3.86 10.41
CA ARG A 77 4.47 -3.25 9.58
C ARG A 77 4.02 -1.92 8.98
N LEU A 78 4.98 -1.02 8.88
CA LEU A 78 4.87 0.18 8.05
C LEU A 78 5.52 -0.14 6.71
N VAL A 79 4.80 0.09 5.61
CA VAL A 79 5.25 -0.21 4.24
C VAL A 79 5.39 1.10 3.49
N THR A 80 6.61 1.50 3.21
CA THR A 80 6.90 2.67 2.37
C THR A 80 6.69 2.32 0.89
N LYS A 81 6.62 3.32 0.02
CA LYS A 81 6.53 3.11 -1.42
C LYS A 81 7.67 2.25 -1.95
N LYS A 82 8.90 2.49 -1.52
CA LYS A 82 10.06 1.66 -1.89
C LYS A 82 9.90 0.20 -1.45
N MET A 83 9.36 -0.04 -0.26
CA MET A 83 9.07 -1.41 0.21
C MET A 83 7.93 -2.05 -0.57
N TRP A 84 6.92 -1.26 -0.98
CA TRP A 84 5.80 -1.75 -1.77
C TRP A 84 6.24 -2.35 -3.12
N PHE A 85 7.26 -1.76 -3.73
CA PHE A 85 7.78 -2.14 -5.04
C PHE A 85 9.12 -2.90 -4.98
N ASN A 86 9.51 -3.47 -3.84
CA ASN A 86 10.76 -4.23 -3.73
C ASN A 86 10.67 -5.70 -4.18
N GLY A 87 9.48 -6.18 -4.52
CA GLY A 87 9.23 -7.54 -5.04
C GLY A 87 9.32 -8.67 -4.00
N THR A 88 9.70 -8.39 -2.75
CA THR A 88 9.87 -9.43 -1.74
C THR A 88 8.55 -10.13 -1.37
N PRO A 89 8.57 -11.37 -0.85
CA PRO A 89 7.36 -12.03 -0.33
C PRO A 89 6.61 -11.19 0.71
N LEU A 90 7.35 -10.33 1.43
CA LEU A 90 6.81 -9.42 2.40
C LEU A 90 5.98 -8.31 1.75
N SER A 91 6.49 -7.72 0.66
CA SER A 91 5.75 -6.74 -0.12
C SER A 91 4.54 -7.37 -0.80
N ALA A 92 4.66 -8.58 -1.31
CA ALA A 92 3.54 -9.32 -1.90
C ALA A 92 2.39 -9.53 -0.89
N GLN A 93 2.70 -9.85 0.36
CA GLN A 93 1.69 -9.91 1.43
C GLN A 93 1.03 -8.56 1.71
N ALA A 94 1.81 -7.47 1.70
CA ALA A 94 1.27 -6.13 1.90
C ALA A 94 0.35 -5.70 0.74
N ARG A 95 0.71 -6.08 -0.48
CA ARG A 95 -0.01 -5.74 -1.71
C ARG A 95 -1.31 -6.52 -1.89
N ARG A 96 -1.37 -7.75 -1.38
CA ARG A 96 -2.44 -8.72 -1.65
C ARG A 96 -3.85 -8.14 -1.56
N ALA A 97 -4.14 -7.38 -0.52
CA ALA A 97 -5.48 -6.81 -0.32
C ALA A 97 -5.81 -5.79 -1.42
N LEU A 98 -4.92 -4.83 -1.67
CA LEU A 98 -5.15 -3.78 -2.68
C LEU A 98 -5.00 -4.27 -4.12
N GLU A 99 -4.35 -5.39 -4.37
CA GLU A 99 -4.26 -6.03 -5.68
C GLU A 99 -5.52 -6.85 -6.04
N ASN A 100 -6.16 -7.46 -5.05
CA ASN A 100 -7.22 -8.44 -5.28
C ASN A 100 -8.59 -7.99 -4.76
N GLU A 101 -8.64 -6.97 -3.92
CA GLU A 101 -9.86 -6.53 -3.26
C GLU A 101 -10.09 -5.04 -3.49
N ARG A 102 -11.35 -4.62 -3.46
CA ARG A 102 -11.72 -3.20 -3.59
C ARG A 102 -11.73 -2.51 -2.24
N VAL A 103 -11.26 -1.29 -2.18
CA VAL A 103 -11.48 -0.43 -1.01
C VAL A 103 -12.98 -0.12 -0.92
N THR A 104 -13.57 -0.53 0.17
CA THR A 104 -15.01 -0.46 0.36
C THR A 104 -15.41 0.55 1.42
N ILE A 105 -14.53 0.79 2.38
CA ILE A 105 -14.76 1.67 3.51
C ILE A 105 -13.51 2.55 3.67
N VAL A 106 -13.73 3.83 3.90
CA VAL A 106 -12.71 4.81 4.25
C VAL A 106 -13.19 5.61 5.45
N ALA A 107 -12.35 5.75 6.46
CA ALA A 107 -12.52 6.70 7.52
C ALA A 107 -11.39 7.73 7.46
N HIS A 108 -11.74 8.99 7.57
CA HIS A 108 -10.82 10.12 7.49
C HIS A 108 -10.99 11.04 8.71
N ALA A 109 -10.39 12.21 8.69
CA ALA A 109 -10.40 13.20 9.76
C ALA A 109 -11.79 13.56 10.34
N THR A 110 -12.84 13.38 9.55
CA THR A 110 -14.22 13.55 10.03
C THR A 110 -14.60 12.57 11.12
N GLY A 111 -13.84 11.47 11.27
CA GLY A 111 -14.14 10.38 12.17
C GLY A 111 -15.36 9.55 11.75
N VAL A 112 -15.99 9.86 10.64
CA VAL A 112 -17.15 9.14 10.10
C VAL A 112 -16.68 7.98 9.24
N LEU A 113 -17.40 6.87 9.32
CA LEU A 113 -17.18 5.72 8.46
C LEU A 113 -17.85 5.98 7.11
N HIS A 114 -17.05 6.13 6.08
CA HIS A 114 -17.53 6.35 4.73
C HIS A 114 -17.50 5.07 3.91
N THR A 115 -18.54 4.83 3.14
CA THR A 115 -18.59 3.75 2.16
C THR A 115 -18.13 4.25 0.80
N MET A 116 -17.56 3.33 0.02
CA MET A 116 -17.05 3.59 -1.33
C MET A 116 -17.67 2.61 -2.35
N TYR A 117 -18.81 2.02 -2.03
CA TYR A 117 -19.53 1.06 -2.89
C TYR A 117 -20.40 1.73 -3.95
N GLU A 118 -21.67 1.34 -4.02
CA GLU A 118 -22.64 1.91 -4.95
C GLU A 118 -22.91 3.38 -4.66
N GLU A 119 -23.01 3.71 -3.37
CA GLU A 119 -23.07 5.11 -2.90
C GLU A 119 -21.81 5.44 -2.13
N ALA A 120 -21.21 6.58 -2.43
CA ALA A 120 -20.09 7.09 -1.68
C ALA A 120 -20.56 8.16 -0.70
N THR A 121 -20.32 7.94 0.59
CA THR A 121 -20.69 8.91 1.66
C THR A 121 -19.53 9.88 1.94
N LEU A 122 -18.31 9.58 1.47
CA LEU A 122 -17.20 10.53 1.53
C LEU A 122 -17.47 11.69 0.55
N PRO A 123 -17.30 12.95 0.97
CA PRO A 123 -17.46 14.09 0.06
C PRO A 123 -16.64 13.91 -1.21
N ARG A 124 -17.19 14.29 -2.37
CA ARG A 124 -16.55 14.05 -3.67
C ARG A 124 -15.11 14.55 -3.72
N ALA A 125 -14.85 15.76 -3.25
CA ALA A 125 -13.51 16.36 -3.25
C ALA A 125 -12.52 15.55 -2.40
N GLU A 126 -12.95 15.05 -1.24
CA GLU A 126 -12.12 14.20 -0.37
C GLU A 126 -11.89 12.83 -1.00
N ALA A 127 -12.91 12.24 -1.64
CA ALA A 127 -12.78 10.97 -2.34
C ALA A 127 -11.79 11.06 -3.52
N GLU A 128 -11.85 12.14 -4.29
CA GLU A 128 -10.92 12.41 -5.39
C GLU A 128 -9.49 12.64 -4.87
N GLN A 129 -9.36 13.41 -3.78
CA GLN A 129 -8.07 13.67 -3.15
C GLN A 129 -7.46 12.38 -2.58
N PHE A 130 -8.24 11.58 -1.86
CA PHE A 130 -7.80 10.26 -1.36
C PHE A 130 -7.39 9.36 -2.51
N GLY A 131 -8.22 9.24 -3.55
CA GLY A 131 -7.93 8.43 -4.73
C GLY A 131 -6.64 8.86 -5.43
N ALA A 132 -6.45 10.18 -5.63
CA ALA A 132 -5.24 10.71 -6.25
C ALA A 132 -3.98 10.47 -5.40
N ARG A 133 -4.07 10.58 -4.07
CA ARG A 133 -2.94 10.35 -3.15
C ARG A 133 -2.58 8.87 -3.10
N LEU A 134 -3.56 8.01 -2.91
CA LEU A 134 -3.36 6.56 -2.89
C LEU A 134 -2.88 6.05 -4.25
N GLY A 135 -3.45 6.55 -5.36
CA GLY A 135 -3.04 6.19 -6.71
C GLY A 135 -1.57 6.50 -6.99
N ARG A 136 -1.07 7.66 -6.52
CA ARG A 136 0.36 8.00 -6.62
C ARG A 136 1.26 7.05 -5.81
N PHE A 137 0.80 6.57 -4.67
CA PHE A 137 1.51 5.57 -3.89
C PHE A 137 1.53 4.21 -4.62
N LEU A 138 0.40 3.81 -5.18
CA LEU A 138 0.19 2.52 -5.84
C LEU A 138 0.79 2.42 -7.25
N CYS A 139 1.37 3.49 -7.74
CA CYS A 139 1.98 3.55 -9.06
C CYS A 139 3.40 4.09 -8.98
N THR A 140 4.30 3.55 -9.81
CA THR A 140 5.69 3.97 -9.87
C THR A 140 6.19 3.96 -11.31
N SER A 141 7.17 4.82 -11.61
CA SER A 141 7.89 4.79 -12.87
C SER A 141 8.74 3.54 -12.98
N LEU A 142 8.91 3.04 -14.19
CA LEU A 142 9.74 1.89 -14.46
C LEU A 142 11.22 2.31 -14.45
N THR A 143 12.03 1.63 -13.63
CA THR A 143 13.48 1.84 -13.50
C THR A 143 14.21 0.50 -13.54
N ASP A 144 15.53 0.53 -13.75
CA ASP A 144 16.36 -0.69 -13.73
C ASP A 144 16.26 -1.42 -12.38
N GLU A 145 16.29 -0.68 -11.26
CA GLU A 145 16.13 -1.26 -9.93
C GLU A 145 14.79 -1.98 -9.80
N LEU A 146 13.73 -1.37 -10.34
CA LEU A 146 12.39 -1.93 -10.30
C LEU A 146 12.27 -3.19 -11.17
N LEU A 147 12.84 -3.18 -12.37
CA LEU A 147 12.92 -4.36 -13.25
C LEU A 147 13.61 -5.52 -12.55
N GLY A 148 14.77 -5.27 -11.93
CA GLY A 148 15.47 -6.29 -11.17
C GLY A 148 14.67 -6.80 -9.97
N ASN A 149 14.02 -5.92 -9.23
CA ASN A 149 13.18 -6.29 -8.10
C ASN A 149 11.97 -7.14 -8.53
N PHE A 150 11.35 -6.77 -9.65
CA PHE A 150 10.25 -7.55 -10.23
C PHE A 150 10.70 -8.96 -10.60
N LEU A 151 11.77 -9.09 -11.36
CA LEU A 151 12.26 -10.39 -11.84
C LEU A 151 12.84 -11.25 -10.71
N ARG A 152 13.57 -10.68 -9.77
CA ARG A 152 14.24 -11.42 -8.68
C ARG A 152 13.27 -12.30 -7.87
N HIS A 153 12.04 -11.86 -7.73
CA HIS A 153 11.04 -12.56 -6.92
C HIS A 153 9.88 -13.18 -7.71
N THR A 154 9.99 -13.20 -9.05
CA THR A 154 8.92 -13.68 -9.94
C THR A 154 9.49 -14.75 -10.88
N SER A 155 9.84 -15.91 -10.31
CA SER A 155 10.56 -16.98 -11.03
C SER A 155 9.89 -17.45 -12.34
N ASP A 156 8.56 -17.49 -12.38
CA ASP A 156 7.84 -17.89 -13.60
C ASP A 156 8.02 -16.88 -14.73
N ILE A 157 8.11 -15.59 -14.38
CA ILE A 157 8.31 -14.50 -15.33
C ILE A 157 9.77 -14.40 -15.79
N GLN A 158 10.74 -14.78 -14.95
CA GLN A 158 12.16 -14.82 -15.35
C GLN A 158 12.36 -15.61 -16.65
N LYS A 159 11.60 -16.71 -16.85
CA LYS A 159 11.67 -17.57 -18.04
C LYS A 159 11.22 -16.87 -19.33
N CYS A 160 10.55 -15.73 -19.21
CA CYS A 160 10.17 -14.92 -20.37
C CYS A 160 11.28 -13.96 -20.82
N PHE A 161 12.39 -13.91 -20.09
CA PHE A 161 13.50 -13.00 -20.34
C PHE A 161 14.81 -13.73 -20.60
N GLN A 162 15.71 -13.06 -21.29
CA GLN A 162 17.11 -13.43 -21.51
C GLN A 162 17.98 -12.21 -21.40
N MET A 163 19.23 -12.38 -20.98
CA MET A 163 20.24 -11.34 -20.97
C MET A 163 21.16 -11.52 -22.16
N ARG A 164 21.46 -10.45 -22.88
CA ARG A 164 22.54 -10.38 -23.86
C ARG A 164 23.83 -10.01 -23.14
N TRP A 165 24.88 -10.78 -23.38
CA TRP A 165 26.18 -10.57 -22.79
C TRP A 165 27.29 -10.74 -23.83
N GLU A 166 28.15 -9.73 -23.98
CA GLU A 166 29.24 -9.80 -24.92
C GLU A 166 30.40 -10.63 -24.35
N GLN A 167 30.78 -11.70 -25.04
CA GLN A 167 31.94 -12.52 -24.74
C GLN A 167 32.80 -12.64 -25.97
N HIS A 168 34.13 -12.38 -25.85
CA HIS A 168 35.09 -12.50 -26.94
C HIS A 168 34.73 -11.74 -28.24
N GLY A 169 34.01 -10.63 -28.11
CA GLY A 169 33.56 -9.81 -29.24
C GLY A 169 32.33 -10.34 -29.98
N GLN A 170 31.59 -11.28 -29.36
CA GLN A 170 30.31 -11.79 -29.84
C GLN A 170 29.22 -11.66 -28.78
N ASP A 171 27.99 -11.46 -29.22
CA ASP A 171 26.83 -11.44 -28.37
C ASP A 171 26.36 -12.87 -28.08
N ASP A 172 26.44 -13.27 -26.82
CA ASP A 172 25.84 -14.49 -26.30
C ASP A 172 24.60 -14.18 -25.46
N TYR A 173 23.74 -15.16 -25.31
CA TYR A 173 22.46 -15.02 -24.63
C TYR A 173 22.31 -16.04 -23.52
N VAL A 174 21.90 -15.59 -22.33
CA VAL A 174 21.64 -16.46 -21.17
C VAL A 174 20.22 -16.26 -20.65
N PRO A 175 19.50 -17.34 -20.29
CA PRO A 175 18.18 -17.23 -19.67
C PRO A 175 18.22 -16.48 -18.34
N MET A 176 17.29 -15.56 -18.11
CA MET A 176 17.26 -14.77 -16.88
C MET A 176 16.98 -15.62 -15.62
N ASP A 177 16.25 -16.71 -15.74
CA ASP A 177 16.05 -17.67 -14.65
C ASP A 177 17.39 -18.30 -14.19
N ARG A 178 18.35 -18.48 -15.09
CA ARG A 178 19.71 -18.93 -14.75
C ARG A 178 20.50 -17.82 -14.08
N VAL A 179 20.51 -16.64 -14.66
CA VAL A 179 21.22 -15.48 -14.08
C VAL A 179 20.77 -15.20 -12.64
N PHE A 180 19.45 -15.22 -12.37
CA PHE A 180 18.93 -15.03 -11.02
C PHE A 180 19.22 -16.22 -10.09
N ALA A 181 19.39 -17.42 -10.59
CA ALA A 181 19.84 -18.56 -9.78
C ALA A 181 21.26 -18.33 -9.26
N TYR A 182 22.17 -17.79 -10.09
CA TYR A 182 23.50 -17.40 -9.64
C TYR A 182 23.44 -16.18 -8.67
N GLU A 183 22.66 -15.15 -9.01
CA GLU A 183 22.48 -13.99 -8.13
C GLU A 183 22.05 -14.38 -6.71
N HIS A 184 21.23 -15.42 -6.56
CA HIS A 184 20.73 -15.87 -5.26
C HIS A 184 21.87 -16.28 -4.31
N GLY A 185 22.94 -16.87 -4.83
CA GLY A 185 24.12 -17.29 -4.08
C GLY A 185 25.27 -16.30 -4.06
N SER A 186 25.17 -15.20 -4.80
CA SER A 186 26.24 -14.24 -5.06
C SER A 186 26.05 -12.93 -4.28
N PRO A 187 27.13 -12.22 -3.92
CA PRO A 187 27.05 -10.83 -3.44
C PRO A 187 26.78 -9.83 -4.58
N TYR A 188 26.91 -10.25 -5.83
CA TYR A 188 26.73 -9.41 -7.02
C TYR A 188 25.28 -9.38 -7.50
N ARG A 189 24.91 -8.33 -8.24
CA ARG A 189 23.51 -8.07 -8.66
C ARG A 189 23.40 -7.81 -10.16
N VAL A 190 22.27 -8.21 -10.74
CA VAL A 190 21.93 -8.00 -12.15
C VAL A 190 21.82 -6.51 -12.49
N THR A 191 21.32 -5.70 -11.59
CA THR A 191 20.89 -4.31 -11.86
C THR A 191 21.81 -3.22 -11.34
N ASP A 192 22.99 -3.58 -10.87
CA ASP A 192 23.98 -2.62 -10.39
C ASP A 192 25.31 -2.72 -11.12
N ASN A 193 26.30 -1.95 -10.68
CA ASN A 193 27.65 -1.94 -11.24
C ASN A 193 28.44 -3.25 -11.01
N THR A 194 27.85 -4.23 -10.36
CA THR A 194 28.45 -5.55 -10.12
C THR A 194 28.00 -6.60 -11.11
N ARG A 195 27.12 -6.26 -12.07
CA ARG A 195 26.61 -7.18 -13.10
C ARG A 195 27.72 -7.96 -13.80
N ALA A 196 28.82 -7.30 -14.20
CA ALA A 196 29.92 -7.96 -14.87
C ALA A 196 30.50 -9.10 -14.03
N LYS A 197 30.70 -8.86 -12.74
CA LYS A 197 31.21 -9.89 -11.81
C LYS A 197 30.22 -11.04 -11.62
N LEU A 198 28.91 -10.74 -11.62
CA LEU A 198 27.89 -11.78 -11.59
C LEU A 198 27.95 -12.65 -12.85
N MET A 199 28.09 -12.01 -14.02
CA MET A 199 28.15 -12.73 -15.30
C MET A 199 29.41 -13.57 -15.43
N ASP A 200 30.52 -13.20 -14.79
CA ASP A 200 31.75 -14.00 -14.69
C ASP A 200 31.55 -15.28 -13.83
N GLU A 201 30.54 -15.30 -12.93
CA GLU A 201 30.18 -16.49 -12.14
C GLU A 201 29.27 -17.45 -12.88
N VAL A 202 28.60 -17.00 -13.94
CA VAL A 202 27.68 -17.84 -14.72
C VAL A 202 28.47 -18.84 -15.56
N ASP A 203 28.09 -20.12 -15.46
CA ASP A 203 28.74 -21.18 -16.24
C ASP A 203 28.64 -20.91 -17.74
N GLY A 204 29.74 -21.09 -18.45
CA GLY A 204 29.80 -20.93 -19.91
C GLY A 204 28.80 -21.80 -20.69
N GLU A 205 28.42 -22.95 -20.15
CA GLU A 205 27.42 -23.85 -20.75
C GLU A 205 26.00 -23.25 -20.72
N GLU A 206 25.71 -22.25 -19.88
CA GLU A 206 24.42 -21.59 -19.83
C GLU A 206 24.22 -20.56 -20.95
N PHE A 207 25.31 -20.18 -21.64
CA PHE A 207 25.24 -19.23 -22.74
C PHE A 207 24.94 -19.90 -24.07
N SER A 208 24.22 -19.18 -24.92
CA SER A 208 23.90 -19.58 -26.29
C SER A 208 24.40 -18.52 -27.26
N ASP A 209 25.03 -18.94 -28.35
CA ASP A 209 25.45 -18.08 -29.47
C ASP A 209 24.27 -17.45 -30.24
N ARG A 210 23.06 -17.84 -29.90
CA ARG A 210 21.82 -17.38 -30.55
C ARG A 210 20.80 -16.90 -29.54
N ARG A 211 20.10 -15.84 -29.92
CA ARG A 211 18.93 -15.37 -29.20
C ARG A 211 17.92 -16.50 -29.00
N LEU A 212 17.52 -16.74 -27.76
CA LEU A 212 16.50 -17.70 -27.41
C LEU A 212 15.13 -17.22 -27.94
N PRO A 213 14.38 -18.04 -28.66
CA PRO A 213 13.09 -17.66 -29.19
C PRO A 213 12.09 -17.35 -28.05
N SER A 214 11.17 -16.46 -28.31
CA SER A 214 10.06 -16.13 -27.39
C SER A 214 10.48 -15.53 -26.05
N ARG A 215 11.68 -14.95 -25.95
CA ARG A 215 12.16 -14.27 -24.74
C ARG A 215 12.52 -12.82 -25.03
N ILE A 216 12.12 -11.94 -24.13
CA ILE A 216 12.49 -10.52 -24.17
C ILE A 216 13.98 -10.40 -23.79
N VAL A 217 14.75 -9.63 -24.56
CA VAL A 217 16.11 -9.27 -24.19
C VAL A 217 16.07 -8.19 -23.11
N PHE A 218 16.54 -8.51 -21.91
CA PHE A 218 16.50 -7.65 -20.74
C PHE A 218 17.23 -6.33 -20.98
N ASN A 219 18.40 -6.38 -21.64
CA ASN A 219 19.18 -5.18 -21.98
C ASN A 219 18.41 -4.23 -22.90
N ASP A 220 17.63 -4.75 -23.85
CA ASP A 220 16.84 -3.93 -24.76
C ASP A 220 15.69 -3.26 -24.02
N LEU A 221 15.07 -3.95 -23.07
CA LEU A 221 14.04 -3.37 -22.19
C LEU A 221 14.64 -2.27 -21.28
N GLU A 222 15.80 -2.52 -20.67
CA GLU A 222 16.50 -1.51 -19.86
C GLU A 222 16.83 -0.25 -20.68
N ALA A 223 17.37 -0.42 -21.88
CA ALA A 223 17.70 0.68 -22.77
C ALA A 223 16.46 1.49 -23.16
N PHE A 224 15.37 0.80 -23.53
CA PHE A 224 14.10 1.41 -23.87
C PHE A 224 13.51 2.23 -22.73
N VAL A 225 13.54 1.68 -21.51
CA VAL A 225 13.02 2.35 -20.32
C VAL A 225 13.84 3.61 -20.00
N LYS A 226 15.17 3.56 -20.13
CA LYS A 226 16.05 4.72 -19.93
C LYS A 226 15.82 5.80 -20.97
N GLU A 227 15.74 5.42 -22.23
CA GLU A 227 15.58 6.36 -23.35
C GLU A 227 14.25 7.09 -23.29
N HIS A 228 13.16 6.39 -22.95
CA HIS A 228 11.81 6.92 -23.05
C HIS A 228 11.21 7.38 -21.71
N SER A 229 11.91 7.19 -20.58
CA SER A 229 11.43 7.58 -19.24
C SER A 229 10.00 7.11 -18.97
N ILE A 230 9.76 5.81 -19.13
CA ILE A 230 8.42 5.19 -19.10
C ILE A 230 7.72 5.43 -17.75
N ASP A 231 6.60 6.14 -17.80
CA ASP A 231 5.71 6.34 -16.65
C ASP A 231 4.48 5.43 -16.76
N ILE A 232 4.45 4.42 -15.91
CA ILE A 232 3.36 3.42 -15.90
C ILE A 232 2.00 4.04 -15.50
N ALA A 233 1.97 5.21 -14.91
CA ALA A 233 0.70 5.94 -14.67
C ALA A 233 0.04 6.41 -15.97
N ARG A 234 0.80 6.56 -17.06
CA ARG A 234 0.34 7.04 -18.34
C ARG A 234 0.00 5.87 -19.26
N ASP A 235 -1.25 5.77 -19.67
CA ASP A 235 -1.69 4.67 -20.56
C ASP A 235 -0.97 4.67 -21.92
N GLU A 236 -0.52 5.83 -22.39
CA GLU A 236 0.28 5.95 -23.60
C GLU A 236 1.64 5.26 -23.47
N ASP A 237 2.33 5.47 -22.35
CA ASP A 237 3.64 4.82 -22.11
C ASP A 237 3.47 3.31 -21.92
N VAL A 238 2.40 2.88 -21.27
CA VAL A 238 2.05 1.45 -21.17
C VAL A 238 1.80 0.85 -22.56
N ARG A 239 1.08 1.56 -23.43
CA ARG A 239 0.85 1.12 -24.80
C ARG A 239 2.15 1.00 -25.58
N ARG A 240 3.03 2.01 -25.52
CA ARG A 240 4.36 1.99 -26.19
C ARG A 240 5.20 0.81 -25.73
N LEU A 241 5.21 0.55 -24.41
CA LEU A 241 5.92 -0.61 -23.83
C LEU A 241 5.38 -1.94 -24.38
N LYS A 242 4.04 -2.07 -24.46
CA LYS A 242 3.39 -3.27 -25.02
C LYS A 242 3.66 -3.43 -26.51
N GLU A 243 3.54 -2.36 -27.29
CA GLU A 243 3.83 -2.38 -28.73
C GLU A 243 5.28 -2.79 -29.02
N GLN A 244 6.23 -2.37 -28.18
CA GLN A 244 7.65 -2.70 -28.37
C GLN A 244 8.00 -4.15 -27.97
N PHE A 245 7.40 -4.68 -26.90
CA PHE A 245 7.88 -5.93 -26.28
C PHE A 245 6.83 -7.05 -26.19
N ALA A 246 5.55 -6.77 -26.28
CA ALA A 246 4.49 -7.77 -26.12
C ALA A 246 3.95 -8.34 -27.42
N SER A 247 4.29 -7.75 -28.58
CA SER A 247 3.68 -8.10 -29.86
C SER A 247 4.16 -9.42 -30.46
N ASP A 248 5.31 -9.92 -30.04
CA ASP A 248 6.00 -11.00 -30.74
C ASP A 248 5.58 -12.40 -30.31
N CYS A 249 5.10 -12.57 -29.07
CA CYS A 249 4.64 -13.87 -28.58
C CYS A 249 3.85 -13.76 -27.25
N LEU A 250 3.08 -14.79 -26.95
CA LEU A 250 2.26 -14.88 -25.73
C LEU A 250 3.10 -14.73 -24.43
N ASN A 251 4.31 -15.28 -24.39
CA ASN A 251 5.17 -15.18 -23.21
C ASN A 251 5.64 -13.73 -22.97
N ALA A 252 5.94 -12.98 -24.03
CA ALA A 252 6.31 -11.58 -23.96
C ALA A 252 5.12 -10.74 -23.50
N GLU A 253 3.92 -10.99 -24.00
CA GLU A 253 2.70 -10.33 -23.56
C GLU A 253 2.44 -10.55 -22.07
N ILE A 254 2.49 -11.78 -21.58
CA ILE A 254 2.32 -12.14 -20.17
C ILE A 254 3.37 -11.43 -19.30
N ALA A 255 4.63 -11.39 -19.75
CA ALA A 255 5.71 -10.76 -19.03
C ALA A 255 5.49 -9.26 -18.87
N ILE A 256 5.15 -8.56 -19.94
CA ILE A 256 4.91 -7.12 -19.93
C ILE A 256 3.64 -6.78 -19.13
N GLU A 257 2.58 -7.55 -19.25
CA GLU A 257 1.37 -7.34 -18.45
C GLU A 257 1.62 -7.55 -16.95
N SER A 258 2.43 -8.55 -16.60
CA SER A 258 2.82 -8.80 -15.23
C SER A 258 3.69 -7.67 -14.68
N LEU A 259 4.61 -7.15 -15.47
CA LEU A 259 5.43 -5.99 -15.13
C LEU A 259 4.57 -4.73 -14.92
N VAL A 260 3.65 -4.44 -15.82
CA VAL A 260 2.72 -3.31 -15.70
C VAL A 260 1.87 -3.44 -14.43
N ARG A 261 1.34 -4.61 -14.14
CA ARG A 261 0.59 -4.90 -12.92
C ARG A 261 1.44 -4.74 -11.67
N PHE A 262 2.72 -5.12 -11.72
CA PHE A 262 3.64 -4.92 -10.61
C PHE A 262 3.89 -3.43 -10.34
N CYS A 263 4.05 -2.62 -11.37
CA CYS A 263 4.31 -1.18 -11.27
C CYS A 263 3.05 -0.35 -10.96
N ARG A 264 1.86 -0.89 -11.24
CA ARG A 264 0.57 -0.19 -11.11
C ARG A 264 -0.44 -1.08 -10.40
N THR A 265 -0.53 -0.91 -9.10
CA THR A 265 -1.59 -1.54 -8.30
C THR A 265 -2.88 -0.72 -8.48
N CYS A 266 -3.43 -0.73 -9.67
CA CYS A 266 -4.75 -0.18 -9.96
C CYS A 266 -5.60 -1.35 -10.41
N PRO A 267 -6.67 -1.52 -9.96
CA PRO A 267 -7.99 -0.97 -10.12
C PRO A 267 -8.86 -1.14 -8.87
N GLN A 268 -8.25 -1.09 -7.74
CA GLN A 268 -8.92 -1.45 -6.50
C GLN A 268 -9.67 -0.28 -5.86
N LEU A 269 -9.43 0.94 -6.37
CA LEU A 269 -10.27 2.07 -6.05
C LEU A 269 -11.51 2.02 -6.95
N PRO A 270 -12.71 2.13 -6.38
CA PRO A 270 -13.91 2.20 -7.19
C PRO A 270 -13.87 3.45 -8.07
N ALA A 271 -14.24 3.30 -9.33
CA ALA A 271 -14.45 4.45 -10.21
C ALA A 271 -15.48 5.38 -9.55
N LEU A 272 -15.17 6.67 -9.50
CA LEU A 272 -16.07 7.67 -8.92
C LEU A 272 -17.16 8.12 -9.92
N GLU A 273 -16.94 7.85 -11.21
CA GLU A 273 -17.91 8.12 -12.27
C GLU A 273 -19.19 7.33 -12.06
N GLY A 274 -20.32 8.02 -12.17
CA GLY A 274 -21.65 7.40 -11.99
C GLY A 274 -22.03 7.11 -10.56
N LYS A 275 -21.17 7.34 -9.58
CA LYS A 275 -21.52 7.15 -8.18
C LYS A 275 -22.38 8.27 -7.64
N ARG A 276 -23.39 7.90 -6.90
CA ARG A 276 -24.19 8.82 -6.10
C ARG A 276 -23.39 9.13 -4.82
N PHE A 277 -23.09 10.41 -4.64
CA PHE A 277 -22.55 10.92 -3.39
C PHE A 277 -23.70 11.34 -2.49
N VAL A 278 -23.74 10.73 -1.31
CA VAL A 278 -24.72 11.07 -0.27
C VAL A 278 -24.02 12.00 0.71
N GLU A 279 -24.67 13.07 1.11
CA GLU A 279 -24.15 13.97 2.13
C GLU A 279 -23.79 13.18 3.39
N GLY A 280 -22.59 13.41 3.93
CA GLY A 280 -22.06 12.68 5.05
C GLY A 280 -22.92 12.88 6.31
N GLN A 281 -22.74 11.98 7.24
CA GLN A 281 -23.35 12.09 8.57
C GLN A 281 -22.83 13.35 9.28
N GLU A 282 -23.63 13.86 10.20
CA GLU A 282 -23.27 15.03 11.01
C GLU A 282 -21.89 14.88 11.67
N PRO A 283 -21.14 15.98 11.81
CA PRO A 283 -19.88 16.01 12.53
C PRO A 283 -20.03 15.42 13.94
N LEU A 284 -18.94 14.88 14.50
CA LEU A 284 -18.94 14.25 15.81
C LEU A 284 -19.41 15.20 16.95
N GLY A 285 -19.36 16.51 16.71
CA GLY A 285 -19.79 17.51 17.68
C GLY A 285 -18.96 17.43 18.96
N LEU A 286 -17.67 17.11 18.85
CA LEU A 286 -16.73 17.14 19.95
C LEU A 286 -16.12 18.55 20.03
N ASP A 287 -16.11 19.12 21.22
CA ASP A 287 -15.51 20.43 21.48
C ASP A 287 -14.29 20.27 22.39
N ALA A 288 -13.25 21.05 22.15
CA ALA A 288 -12.05 21.07 22.98
C ALA A 288 -12.32 21.61 24.39
N GLU A 289 -13.42 22.31 24.60
CA GLU A 289 -13.84 22.84 25.88
C GLU A 289 -14.75 21.91 26.68
N MET A 290 -15.16 20.76 26.09
CA MET A 290 -15.96 19.77 26.79
C MET A 290 -15.23 19.24 28.02
N SER A 291 -15.98 19.15 29.12
CA SER A 291 -15.50 18.43 30.29
C SER A 291 -15.28 16.95 29.99
N ARG A 292 -14.53 16.30 30.88
CA ARG A 292 -14.24 14.87 30.74
C ARG A 292 -15.51 14.02 30.64
N ASP A 293 -16.48 14.32 31.46
CA ASP A 293 -17.74 13.55 31.53
C ASP A 293 -18.61 13.77 30.29
N GLU A 294 -18.72 15.03 29.84
CA GLU A 294 -19.41 15.37 28.59
C GLU A 294 -18.78 14.70 27.37
N LEU A 295 -17.43 14.71 27.29
CA LEU A 295 -16.71 14.05 26.22
C LEU A 295 -16.94 12.53 26.24
N GLN A 296 -16.93 11.91 27.42
CA GLN A 296 -17.21 10.48 27.57
C GLN A 296 -18.62 10.16 27.13
N GLU A 297 -19.61 10.88 27.59
CA GLU A 297 -21.02 10.69 27.22
C GLU A 297 -21.21 10.87 25.71
N ARG A 298 -20.61 11.89 25.13
CA ARG A 298 -20.70 12.15 23.70
C ARG A 298 -20.05 11.02 22.89
N LEU A 299 -18.85 10.59 23.25
CA LEU A 299 -18.16 9.47 22.58
C LEU A 299 -18.95 8.16 22.70
N GLU A 300 -19.55 7.90 23.85
CA GLU A 300 -20.43 6.73 24.03
C GLU A 300 -21.67 6.78 23.12
N SER A 301 -22.25 7.96 22.96
CA SER A 301 -23.47 8.15 22.14
C SER A 301 -23.19 7.96 20.63
N ILE A 302 -22.00 8.30 20.17
CA ILE A 302 -21.65 8.27 18.73
C ILE A 302 -20.82 7.06 18.33
N ARG A 303 -20.17 6.34 19.26
CA ARG A 303 -19.27 5.22 18.97
C ARG A 303 -19.88 4.12 18.11
N ALA A 304 -21.17 3.82 18.33
CA ALA A 304 -21.88 2.80 17.57
C ALA A 304 -22.05 3.15 16.07
N ARG A 305 -21.90 4.43 15.72
CA ARG A 305 -22.07 4.96 14.36
C ARG A 305 -20.77 5.40 13.72
N ASN A 306 -19.71 5.45 14.50
CA ASN A 306 -18.45 6.06 14.05
C ASN A 306 -17.24 5.32 14.58
N ILE A 307 -16.46 4.73 13.66
CA ILE A 307 -15.28 3.92 14.03
C ILE A 307 -14.20 4.75 14.73
N MET A 308 -14.02 6.02 14.35
CA MET A 308 -13.05 6.91 15.00
C MET A 308 -13.50 7.33 16.39
N ALA A 309 -14.80 7.52 16.60
CA ALA A 309 -15.36 7.76 17.92
C ALA A 309 -15.21 6.54 18.82
N ASP A 310 -15.44 5.34 18.27
CA ASP A 310 -15.20 4.09 19.01
C ASP A 310 -13.73 3.93 19.39
N MET A 311 -12.82 4.26 18.46
CA MET A 311 -11.37 4.30 18.71
C MET A 311 -11.02 5.32 19.81
N ALA A 312 -11.53 6.54 19.69
CA ALA A 312 -11.28 7.60 20.67
C ALA A 312 -11.82 7.21 22.04
N PHE A 313 -13.00 6.58 22.10
CA PHE A 313 -13.58 6.08 23.36
C PHE A 313 -12.69 5.02 24.02
N TYR A 314 -12.19 4.05 23.28
CA TYR A 314 -11.30 3.03 23.84
C TYR A 314 -9.94 3.61 24.25
N ALA A 315 -9.35 4.43 23.42
CA ALA A 315 -8.10 5.13 23.77
C ALA A 315 -8.29 6.01 25.03
N TRP A 316 -9.38 6.75 25.08
CA TRP A 316 -9.74 7.55 26.24
C TRP A 316 -9.90 6.70 27.51
N ARG A 317 -10.70 5.65 27.45
CA ARG A 317 -10.97 4.79 28.61
C ARG A 317 -9.68 4.14 29.16
N ASP A 318 -8.79 3.71 28.29
CA ASP A 318 -7.60 2.99 28.70
C ASP A 318 -6.44 3.96 29.05
N LEU A 319 -6.31 5.07 28.34
CA LEU A 319 -5.34 6.12 28.67
C LEU A 319 -5.75 6.94 29.91
N SER A 320 -7.04 7.13 30.15
CA SER A 320 -7.54 7.87 31.34
C SER A 320 -7.19 7.20 32.68
N ARG A 321 -6.84 5.92 32.65
CA ARG A 321 -6.40 5.16 33.83
C ARG A 321 -4.90 5.27 34.10
N THR A 322 -4.11 5.63 33.10
CA THR A 322 -2.64 5.52 33.15
C THR A 322 -1.91 6.79 32.70
N ALA A 323 -2.55 7.67 31.96
CA ALA A 323 -1.92 8.88 31.43
C ALA A 323 -2.21 10.13 32.30
N PRO A 324 -1.25 11.04 32.47
CA PRO A 324 -1.47 12.32 33.11
C PRO A 324 -2.55 13.11 32.35
N GLU A 325 -3.41 13.81 33.10
CA GLU A 325 -4.50 14.64 32.57
C GLU A 325 -4.09 15.60 31.43
N PRO A 326 -2.92 16.30 31.50
CA PRO A 326 -2.46 17.16 30.40
C PRO A 326 -2.24 16.45 29.06
N PHE A 327 -1.93 15.16 29.08
CA PHE A 327 -1.74 14.38 27.86
C PHE A 327 -3.08 14.08 27.18
N LEU A 328 -4.11 13.81 27.94
CA LEU A 328 -5.45 13.56 27.48
C LEU A 328 -6.10 14.83 26.89
N VAL A 329 -5.93 15.96 27.57
CA VAL A 329 -6.37 17.27 27.06
C VAL A 329 -5.66 17.62 25.75
N ALA A 330 -4.35 17.41 25.66
CA ALA A 330 -3.61 17.67 24.43
C ALA A 330 -4.00 16.72 23.27
N ALA A 331 -4.40 15.48 23.57
CA ALA A 331 -4.89 14.53 22.56
C ALA A 331 -6.27 14.95 22.04
N VAL A 332 -7.16 15.42 22.90
CA VAL A 332 -8.49 15.93 22.56
C VAL A 332 -8.40 17.26 21.81
N GLN A 333 -7.58 18.19 22.27
CA GLN A 333 -7.36 19.51 21.64
C GLN A 333 -6.74 19.41 20.24
N ARG A 334 -6.09 18.31 19.91
CA ARG A 334 -5.51 18.05 18.59
C ARG A 334 -6.44 17.26 17.68
N CYS A 335 -7.55 16.75 18.17
CA CYS A 335 -8.61 16.24 17.32
C CYS A 335 -9.31 17.43 16.66
N PRO A 336 -9.14 17.69 15.35
CA PRO A 336 -9.84 18.79 14.68
C PRO A 336 -11.30 18.37 14.50
N VAL A 337 -12.11 18.59 15.50
CA VAL A 337 -13.50 18.14 15.51
C VAL A 337 -14.46 19.33 15.50
N SER A 338 -13.95 20.56 15.30
CA SER A 338 -14.82 21.68 14.99
C SER A 338 -14.90 21.92 13.49
N VAL A 339 -16.11 22.03 13.00
CA VAL A 339 -16.42 22.38 11.60
C VAL A 339 -15.80 23.74 11.20
N GLU A 340 -15.43 24.57 12.14
CA GLU A 340 -14.81 25.88 11.91
C GLU A 340 -13.33 25.79 11.51
N ALA A 341 -12.63 24.70 11.82
CA ALA A 341 -11.23 24.51 11.39
C ALA A 341 -11.08 24.11 9.93
N THR A 342 -12.18 23.78 9.26
CA THR A 342 -12.17 23.35 7.85
C THR A 342 -12.42 24.51 6.87
N GLN A 343 -12.66 25.74 7.37
CA GLN A 343 -12.90 26.92 6.54
C GLN A 343 -11.79 27.98 6.61
N ALA A 344 -10.64 27.67 7.22
CA ALA A 344 -9.47 28.58 7.28
C ALA A 344 -8.33 28.08 6.37
#